data_b375dde0b10859e26018690544885227
#
_entry.id   b375dde0b10859e26018690544885227
#
_cell.length_a   1.000
_cell.length_b   1.000
_cell.length_c   1.000
_cell.angle_alpha   90.00
_cell.angle_beta   90.00
_cell.angle_gamma   90.00
#
_symmetry.space_group_name_H-M   'P 1'
#
loop_
_entity.id
_entity.type
_entity.pdbx_description
1 polymer ?
#
loop_
_entity_poly.entity_id
_entity_poly.type
_entity_poly.pdbx_seq_one_letter_code
_entity_poly.pdbx_strand_id
1 'polypeptide(L)'
;MKQFATVTVIGRDKTGVIARVTNFLFEHHANIEALEEQVTRGQFSMTLQASWKSGALKPDSLRAGLEQLARQLGMEIKIRLTEPDRRQRFAIMATKETHCFEALLAAKLKADPALVIGNHGDFAPLAEKFKLPFAHVNWNDRAQAEARVLRLLEERGIDFIVLARFMKILSPNFVWRFKNKIINIHPSLLPSFPGSQAYRQAYEQGVKIAGVTAHFVSTRLDEGPIIAQGSFQIRPGMSLKELIACGQKLEAAVLVKAVKLYLNRHLDVYWGVVKEV
;
A
#
# COMPACT_ATOMS: atom_id res chain seq x y z
N MET A 1 10.41 -22.41 15.29
CA MET A 1 10.29 -20.98 14.89
C MET A 1 8.93 -20.46 15.32
N LYS A 2 8.81 -19.14 15.64
CA LYS A 2 7.49 -18.53 15.82
C LYS A 2 6.74 -18.45 14.48
N GLN A 3 5.43 -18.64 14.53
CA GLN A 3 4.51 -18.41 13.39
C GLN A 3 3.82 -17.07 13.60
N PHE A 4 3.65 -16.28 12.54
CA PHE A 4 3.07 -14.95 12.62
C PHE A 4 1.83 -14.83 11.74
N ALA A 5 0.91 -13.98 12.14
CA ALA A 5 -0.23 -13.57 11.33
C ALA A 5 -0.55 -12.09 11.53
N THR A 6 -1.15 -11.51 10.50
CA THR A 6 -1.81 -10.20 10.57
C THR A 6 -3.32 -10.42 10.61
N VAL A 7 -3.98 -9.86 11.61
CA VAL A 7 -5.45 -9.81 11.72
C VAL A 7 -5.91 -8.39 11.44
N THR A 8 -6.83 -8.22 10.50
CA THR A 8 -7.43 -6.94 10.16
C THR A 8 -8.92 -6.97 10.49
N VAL A 9 -9.40 -5.98 11.23
CA VAL A 9 -10.80 -5.84 11.64
C VAL A 9 -11.32 -4.51 11.13
N ILE A 10 -12.41 -4.52 10.35
CA ILE A 10 -12.99 -3.30 9.77
C ILE A 10 -14.53 -3.37 9.91
N GLY A 11 -15.12 -2.26 10.30
CA GLY A 11 -16.57 -2.14 10.38
C GLY A 11 -17.03 -0.86 11.03
N ARG A 12 -18.32 -0.79 11.39
CA ARG A 12 -18.86 0.33 12.13
C ARG A 12 -18.32 0.32 13.55
N ASP A 13 -17.91 1.49 14.05
CA ASP A 13 -17.40 1.61 15.41
C ASP A 13 -18.44 1.21 16.46
N LYS A 14 -18.00 0.47 17.47
CA LYS A 14 -18.77 0.07 18.64
C LYS A 14 -17.87 -0.40 19.78
N THR A 15 -18.39 -0.35 20.99
CA THR A 15 -17.67 -0.79 22.18
C THR A 15 -17.38 -2.29 22.18
N GLY A 16 -16.24 -2.67 22.76
CA GLY A 16 -15.87 -4.06 23.02
C GLY A 16 -15.21 -4.80 21.85
N VAL A 17 -14.99 -4.16 20.69
CA VAL A 17 -14.36 -4.80 19.53
C VAL A 17 -12.95 -5.27 19.87
N ILE A 18 -12.12 -4.37 20.37
CA ILE A 18 -10.71 -4.67 20.73
C ILE A 18 -10.70 -5.81 21.75
N ALA A 19 -11.43 -5.67 22.86
CA ALA A 19 -11.46 -6.67 23.93
C ALA A 19 -11.84 -8.06 23.42
N ARG A 20 -12.90 -8.16 22.60
CA ARG A 20 -13.37 -9.45 22.07
C ARG A 20 -12.39 -10.10 21.09
N VAL A 21 -11.77 -9.30 20.23
CA VAL A 21 -10.79 -9.83 19.27
C VAL A 21 -9.50 -10.25 19.98
N THR A 22 -9.00 -9.43 20.92
CA THR A 22 -7.78 -9.76 21.65
C THR A 22 -7.97 -10.95 22.60
N ASN A 23 -9.14 -11.04 23.28
CA ASN A 23 -9.47 -12.19 24.10
C ASN A 23 -9.57 -13.50 23.28
N PHE A 24 -10.23 -13.44 22.11
CA PHE A 24 -10.28 -14.58 21.20
C PHE A 24 -8.87 -15.06 20.81
N LEU A 25 -7.96 -14.14 20.46
CA LEU A 25 -6.58 -14.49 20.13
C LEU A 25 -5.83 -15.07 21.33
N PHE A 26 -6.03 -14.52 22.54
CA PHE A 26 -5.48 -15.04 23.77
C PHE A 26 -5.93 -16.48 24.04
N GLU A 27 -7.22 -16.79 23.90
CA GLU A 27 -7.77 -18.13 24.05
C GLU A 27 -7.20 -19.13 23.03
N HIS A 28 -6.74 -18.62 21.88
CA HIS A 28 -6.05 -19.39 20.84
C HIS A 28 -4.51 -19.34 20.99
N HIS A 29 -4.00 -19.02 22.17
CA HIS A 29 -2.58 -19.01 22.54
C HIS A 29 -1.70 -18.07 21.70
N ALA A 30 -2.28 -17.00 21.15
CA ALA A 30 -1.55 -15.98 20.44
C ALA A 30 -0.88 -14.98 21.41
N ASN A 31 0.34 -14.57 21.10
CA ASN A 31 0.92 -13.34 21.64
C ASN A 31 0.63 -12.18 20.69
N ILE A 32 0.25 -11.03 21.22
CA ILE A 32 0.05 -9.81 20.43
C ILE A 32 1.39 -9.07 20.38
N GLU A 33 1.97 -8.99 19.19
CA GLU A 33 3.26 -8.31 18.95
C GLU A 33 3.06 -6.81 18.67
N ALA A 34 1.99 -6.45 17.96
CA ALA A 34 1.62 -5.07 17.69
C ALA A 34 0.11 -4.94 17.50
N LEU A 35 -0.45 -3.80 17.88
CA LEU A 35 -1.84 -3.46 17.65
C LEU A 35 -1.91 -1.97 17.33
N GLU A 36 -2.55 -1.66 16.20
CA GLU A 36 -2.88 -0.31 15.80
C GLU A 36 -4.37 -0.24 15.50
N GLU A 37 -5.05 0.75 16.05
CA GLU A 37 -6.45 0.98 15.78
C GLU A 37 -6.69 2.43 15.36
N GLN A 38 -7.78 2.66 14.66
CA GLN A 38 -8.22 3.99 14.28
C GLN A 38 -9.74 4.03 14.13
N VAL A 39 -10.36 5.05 14.72
CA VAL A 39 -11.75 5.39 14.43
C VAL A 39 -11.81 6.67 13.62
N THR A 40 -12.47 6.61 12.47
CA THR A 40 -12.66 7.78 11.61
C THR A 40 -14.10 7.83 11.11
N ARG A 41 -14.82 8.90 11.46
CA ARG A 41 -16.23 9.13 11.06
C ARG A 41 -17.14 7.93 11.34
N GLY A 42 -17.00 7.32 12.52
CA GLY A 42 -17.80 6.17 12.94
C GLY A 42 -17.44 4.84 12.27
N GLN A 43 -16.34 4.80 11.54
CA GLN A 43 -15.74 3.58 11.02
C GLN A 43 -14.53 3.18 11.85
N PHE A 44 -14.51 1.94 12.31
CA PHE A 44 -13.42 1.33 13.06
C PHE A 44 -12.54 0.51 12.14
N SER A 45 -11.24 0.64 12.32
CA SER A 45 -10.22 -0.21 11.71
C SER A 45 -9.19 -0.60 12.75
N MET A 46 -8.84 -1.88 12.81
CA MET A 46 -7.75 -2.39 13.63
C MET A 46 -6.89 -3.33 12.81
N THR A 47 -5.58 -3.16 12.90
CA THR A 47 -4.59 -4.11 12.39
C THR A 47 -3.76 -4.62 13.56
N LEU A 48 -3.69 -5.94 13.71
CA LEU A 48 -3.03 -6.60 14.82
C LEU A 48 -2.04 -7.61 14.25
N GLN A 49 -0.82 -7.62 14.77
CA GLN A 49 0.17 -8.66 14.51
C GLN A 49 0.17 -9.64 15.69
N ALA A 50 -0.03 -10.90 15.39
CA ALA A 50 -0.05 -11.98 16.38
C ALA A 50 1.02 -13.01 16.07
N SER A 51 1.57 -13.64 17.11
CA SER A 51 2.54 -14.73 16.99
C SER A 51 2.14 -15.93 17.83
N TRP A 52 2.56 -17.10 17.38
CA TRP A 52 2.38 -18.38 18.06
C TRP A 52 3.70 -19.10 18.21
N LYS A 53 3.86 -19.86 19.31
CA LYS A 53 4.94 -20.84 19.43
C LYS A 53 4.78 -21.92 18.36
N SER A 54 5.89 -22.53 17.92
CA SER A 54 5.85 -23.60 16.92
C SER A 54 4.88 -24.71 17.32
N GLY A 55 3.98 -25.07 16.40
CA GLY A 55 2.95 -26.11 16.60
C GLY A 55 1.70 -25.68 17.39
N ALA A 56 1.66 -24.47 17.94
CA ALA A 56 0.48 -23.97 18.67
C ALA A 56 -0.60 -23.38 17.76
N LEU A 57 -0.24 -22.92 16.56
CA LEU A 57 -1.17 -22.35 15.60
C LEU A 57 -2.01 -23.46 14.93
N LYS A 58 -3.33 -23.35 15.02
CA LYS A 58 -4.31 -24.17 14.30
C LYS A 58 -5.06 -23.32 13.28
N PRO A 59 -4.58 -23.21 12.04
CA PRO A 59 -5.08 -22.24 11.05
C PRO A 59 -6.58 -22.33 10.79
N ASP A 60 -7.11 -23.55 10.63
CA ASP A 60 -8.53 -23.76 10.27
C ASP A 60 -9.47 -23.41 11.42
N SER A 61 -9.13 -23.83 12.64
CA SER A 61 -9.89 -23.48 13.85
C SER A 61 -9.86 -21.96 14.09
N LEU A 62 -8.71 -21.33 13.90
CA LEU A 62 -8.57 -19.90 14.07
C LEU A 62 -9.38 -19.11 13.03
N ARG A 63 -9.37 -19.56 11.76
CA ARG A 63 -10.18 -18.93 10.69
C ARG A 63 -11.68 -19.06 10.98
N ALA A 64 -12.15 -20.27 11.28
CA ALA A 64 -13.55 -20.51 11.57
C ALA A 64 -14.05 -19.71 12.79
N GLY A 65 -13.24 -19.63 13.85
CA GLY A 65 -13.57 -18.85 15.04
C GLY A 65 -13.59 -17.34 14.76
N LEU A 66 -12.64 -16.82 13.99
CA LEU A 66 -12.64 -15.41 13.58
C LEU A 66 -13.84 -15.07 12.67
N GLU A 67 -14.25 -15.97 11.78
CA GLU A 67 -15.46 -15.79 10.98
C GLU A 67 -16.73 -15.76 11.85
N GLN A 68 -16.81 -16.60 12.86
CA GLN A 68 -17.92 -16.59 13.82
C GLN A 68 -17.93 -15.27 14.62
N LEU A 69 -16.77 -14.83 15.10
CA LEU A 69 -16.62 -13.55 15.81
C LEU A 69 -16.98 -12.36 14.90
N ALA A 70 -16.59 -12.40 13.63
CA ALA A 70 -16.94 -11.41 12.62
C ALA A 70 -18.46 -11.25 12.47
N ARG A 71 -19.19 -12.39 12.35
CA ARG A 71 -20.67 -12.39 12.30
C ARG A 71 -21.28 -11.79 13.57
N GLN A 72 -20.82 -12.18 14.75
CA GLN A 72 -21.32 -11.68 16.05
C GLN A 72 -21.05 -10.18 16.21
N LEU A 73 -19.92 -9.70 15.72
CA LEU A 73 -19.55 -8.28 15.76
C LEU A 73 -20.20 -7.51 14.61
N GLY A 74 -20.74 -8.15 13.55
CA GLY A 74 -21.17 -7.44 12.33
C GLY A 74 -20.03 -6.66 11.71
N MET A 75 -18.82 -7.23 11.74
CA MET A 75 -17.58 -6.61 11.20
C MET A 75 -16.91 -7.59 10.25
N GLU A 76 -16.07 -7.08 9.40
CA GLU A 76 -15.17 -7.90 8.60
C GLU A 76 -13.90 -8.17 9.41
N ILE A 77 -13.55 -9.44 9.58
CA ILE A 77 -12.30 -9.88 10.20
C ILE A 77 -11.57 -10.77 9.21
N LYS A 78 -10.34 -10.38 8.83
CA LYS A 78 -9.47 -11.18 7.97
C LYS A 78 -8.19 -11.54 8.69
N ILE A 79 -7.74 -12.77 8.51
CA ILE A 79 -6.43 -13.23 8.97
C ILE A 79 -5.57 -13.62 7.79
N ARG A 80 -4.32 -13.16 7.79
CA ARG A 80 -3.28 -13.55 6.85
C ARG A 80 -2.11 -14.12 7.62
N LEU A 81 -1.81 -15.39 7.39
CA LEU A 81 -0.62 -16.05 7.94
C LEU A 81 0.63 -15.58 7.20
N THR A 82 1.73 -15.39 7.94
CA THR A 82 3.03 -15.08 7.36
C THR A 82 3.70 -16.37 6.91
N GLU A 83 4.04 -16.44 5.64
CA GLU A 83 4.83 -17.51 5.02
C GLU A 83 6.23 -16.96 4.75
N PRO A 84 7.25 -17.24 5.62
CA PRO A 84 8.55 -16.58 5.55
C PRO A 84 9.30 -16.78 4.23
N ASP A 85 9.13 -17.96 3.61
CA ASP A 85 9.86 -18.37 2.41
C ASP A 85 9.09 -18.08 1.11
N ARG A 86 7.83 -17.64 1.21
CA ARG A 86 7.04 -17.30 0.02
C ARG A 86 7.45 -15.92 -0.50
N ARG A 87 7.75 -15.84 -1.80
CA ARG A 87 7.93 -14.56 -2.47
C ARG A 87 6.64 -13.75 -2.39
N GLN A 88 6.76 -12.50 -1.98
CA GLN A 88 5.61 -11.59 -1.93
C GLN A 88 5.10 -11.31 -3.35
N ARG A 89 3.80 -11.20 -3.49
CA ARG A 89 3.12 -10.86 -4.75
C ARG A 89 2.59 -9.45 -4.67
N PHE A 90 2.80 -8.67 -5.70
CA PHE A 90 2.31 -7.30 -5.70
C PHE A 90 1.48 -6.95 -6.94
N ALA A 91 0.57 -6.01 -6.75
CA ALA A 91 -0.17 -5.39 -7.82
C ALA A 91 0.42 -4.01 -8.13
N ILE A 92 0.43 -3.65 -9.41
CA ILE A 92 0.76 -2.30 -9.86
C ILE A 92 -0.53 -1.63 -10.31
N MET A 93 -0.84 -0.47 -9.71
CA MET A 93 -1.97 0.36 -10.13
C MET A 93 -1.43 1.59 -10.85
N ALA A 94 -1.93 1.87 -12.06
CA ALA A 94 -1.45 2.95 -12.90
C ALA A 94 -2.58 3.65 -13.68
N THR A 95 -2.37 4.89 -14.10
CA THR A 95 -3.33 5.65 -14.91
C THR A 95 -2.88 5.76 -16.36
N LYS A 96 -1.82 6.52 -16.67
CA LYS A 96 -1.34 6.77 -18.05
C LYS A 96 0.17 6.70 -18.21
N GLU A 97 0.93 7.16 -17.23
CA GLU A 97 2.38 7.30 -17.31
C GLU A 97 3.07 5.95 -17.06
N THR A 98 3.98 5.54 -17.94
CA THR A 98 4.58 4.19 -17.95
C THR A 98 5.93 4.09 -17.26
N HIS A 99 6.66 5.20 -17.09
CA HIS A 99 8.05 5.22 -16.62
C HIS A 99 8.27 4.51 -15.29
N CYS A 100 7.36 4.68 -14.31
CA CYS A 100 7.43 3.97 -13.03
C CYS A 100 7.12 2.48 -13.16
N PHE A 101 6.15 2.12 -13.98
CA PHE A 101 5.78 0.73 -14.26
C PHE A 101 6.95 -0.03 -14.90
N GLU A 102 7.52 0.53 -15.96
CA GLU A 102 8.65 -0.09 -16.67
C GLU A 102 9.88 -0.25 -15.77
N ALA A 103 10.19 0.76 -14.95
CA ALA A 103 11.29 0.70 -14.00
C ALA A 103 11.11 -0.38 -12.93
N LEU A 104 9.90 -0.55 -12.40
CA LEU A 104 9.58 -1.62 -11.44
C LEU A 104 9.82 -3.01 -12.03
N LEU A 105 9.41 -3.24 -13.28
CA LEU A 105 9.57 -4.53 -13.95
C LEU A 105 11.02 -4.81 -14.34
N ALA A 106 11.78 -3.77 -14.72
CA ALA A 106 13.21 -3.89 -15.02
C ALA A 106 14.08 -4.13 -13.77
N ALA A 107 13.59 -3.80 -12.59
CA ALA A 107 14.40 -3.73 -11.36
C ALA A 107 14.74 -5.08 -10.71
N LYS A 108 14.28 -6.22 -11.26
CA LYS A 108 14.50 -7.58 -10.71
C LYS A 108 14.24 -7.64 -9.20
N LEU A 109 13.05 -7.21 -8.78
CA LEU A 109 12.63 -7.20 -7.38
C LEU A 109 12.55 -8.61 -6.79
N LYS A 110 12.78 -8.75 -5.48
CA LYS A 110 12.57 -10.00 -4.73
C LYS A 110 11.08 -10.25 -4.43
N ALA A 111 10.20 -9.90 -5.37
CA ALA A 111 8.76 -10.08 -5.30
C ALA A 111 8.23 -10.31 -6.72
N ASP A 112 7.05 -10.91 -6.82
CA ASP A 112 6.44 -11.26 -8.10
C ASP A 112 5.34 -10.26 -8.47
N PRO A 113 5.48 -9.49 -9.58
CA PRO A 113 4.38 -8.72 -10.11
C PRO A 113 3.30 -9.68 -10.58
N ALA A 114 2.11 -9.60 -10.02
CA ALA A 114 1.06 -10.61 -10.25
C ALA A 114 -0.21 -10.05 -10.87
N LEU A 115 -0.36 -8.73 -10.89
CA LEU A 115 -1.53 -8.06 -11.45
C LEU A 115 -1.20 -6.61 -11.79
N VAL A 116 -1.69 -6.16 -12.94
CA VAL A 116 -1.72 -4.74 -13.33
C VAL A 116 -3.16 -4.27 -13.34
N ILE A 117 -3.44 -3.15 -12.67
CA ILE A 117 -4.77 -2.53 -12.64
C ILE A 117 -4.66 -1.13 -13.23
N GLY A 118 -5.42 -0.87 -14.28
CA GLY A 118 -5.52 0.44 -14.92
C GLY A 118 -6.94 0.99 -14.85
N ASN A 119 -7.07 2.30 -14.63
CA ASN A 119 -8.36 2.98 -14.79
C ASN A 119 -8.59 3.50 -16.22
N HIS A 120 -7.64 3.26 -17.11
CA HIS A 120 -7.70 3.39 -18.56
C HIS A 120 -7.18 2.10 -19.21
N GLY A 121 -7.61 1.85 -20.46
CA GLY A 121 -7.19 0.66 -21.22
C GLY A 121 -5.75 0.68 -21.72
N ASP A 122 -5.09 1.83 -21.66
CA ASP A 122 -3.79 2.10 -22.29
C ASP A 122 -2.65 1.21 -21.78
N PHE A 123 -2.81 0.62 -20.59
CA PHE A 123 -1.81 -0.31 -20.02
C PHE A 123 -1.95 -1.76 -20.49
N ALA A 124 -3.03 -2.12 -21.19
CA ALA A 124 -3.24 -3.51 -21.63
C ALA A 124 -2.10 -4.03 -22.53
N PRO A 125 -1.67 -3.31 -23.59
CA PRO A 125 -0.57 -3.77 -24.45
C PRO A 125 0.76 -3.86 -23.70
N LEU A 126 0.99 -2.95 -22.74
CA LEU A 126 2.22 -2.94 -21.95
C LEU A 126 2.24 -4.12 -20.96
N ALA A 127 1.14 -4.41 -20.30
CA ALA A 127 1.02 -5.57 -19.41
C ALA A 127 1.21 -6.88 -20.18
N GLU A 128 0.64 -6.99 -21.39
CA GLU A 128 0.80 -8.15 -22.27
C GLU A 128 2.28 -8.37 -22.67
N LYS A 129 2.99 -7.30 -23.04
CA LYS A 129 4.43 -7.34 -23.34
C LYS A 129 5.24 -7.98 -22.19
N PHE A 130 4.85 -7.74 -20.95
CA PHE A 130 5.49 -8.30 -19.76
C PHE A 130 4.81 -9.60 -19.27
N LYS A 131 3.85 -10.13 -20.02
CA LYS A 131 3.09 -11.35 -19.67
C LYS A 131 2.39 -11.25 -18.31
N LEU A 132 1.90 -10.06 -17.97
CA LEU A 132 1.19 -9.79 -16.71
C LEU A 132 -0.32 -9.72 -16.94
N PRO A 133 -1.13 -10.31 -16.06
CA PRO A 133 -2.58 -10.13 -16.08
C PRO A 133 -2.92 -8.64 -15.93
N PHE A 134 -3.80 -8.15 -16.79
CA PHE A 134 -4.31 -6.78 -16.75
C PHE A 134 -5.80 -6.76 -16.42
N ALA A 135 -6.20 -5.84 -15.55
CA ALA A 135 -7.59 -5.56 -15.25
C ALA A 135 -7.89 -4.07 -15.48
N HIS A 136 -8.75 -3.77 -16.45
CA HIS A 136 -9.33 -2.44 -16.58
C HIS A 136 -10.45 -2.28 -15.56
N VAL A 137 -10.33 -1.29 -14.67
CA VAL A 137 -11.33 -0.95 -13.66
C VAL A 137 -11.75 0.51 -13.83
N ASN A 138 -12.99 0.72 -14.28
CA ASN A 138 -13.55 2.06 -14.38
C ASN A 138 -13.74 2.67 -12.98
N TRP A 139 -13.32 3.90 -12.79
CA TRP A 139 -13.34 4.62 -11.51
C TRP A 139 -14.43 5.70 -11.42
N ASN A 140 -15.49 5.61 -12.25
CA ASN A 140 -16.61 6.56 -12.22
C ASN A 140 -17.41 6.41 -10.90
N ASP A 141 -17.58 5.17 -10.45
CA ASP A 141 -18.08 4.85 -9.11
C ASP A 141 -16.93 4.26 -8.29
N ARG A 142 -16.42 5.05 -7.34
CA ARG A 142 -15.29 4.64 -6.50
C ARG A 142 -15.61 3.41 -5.66
N ALA A 143 -16.81 3.31 -5.10
CA ALA A 143 -17.16 2.20 -4.21
C ALA A 143 -17.19 0.87 -4.97
N GLN A 144 -17.79 0.85 -6.16
CA GLN A 144 -17.81 -0.33 -7.03
C GLN A 144 -16.41 -0.67 -7.55
N ALA A 145 -15.62 0.35 -7.94
CA ALA A 145 -14.25 0.16 -8.41
C ALA A 145 -13.39 -0.48 -7.32
N GLU A 146 -13.40 0.07 -6.11
CA GLU A 146 -12.64 -0.46 -4.98
C GLU A 146 -13.08 -1.88 -4.60
N ALA A 147 -14.39 -2.16 -4.58
CA ALA A 147 -14.90 -3.51 -4.33
C ALA A 147 -14.41 -4.53 -5.36
N ARG A 148 -14.35 -4.14 -6.64
CA ARG A 148 -13.80 -4.97 -7.72
C ARG A 148 -12.30 -5.18 -7.56
N VAL A 149 -11.55 -4.10 -7.28
CA VAL A 149 -10.10 -4.17 -7.06
C VAL A 149 -9.78 -5.08 -5.88
N LEU A 150 -10.46 -4.92 -4.74
CA LEU A 150 -10.23 -5.75 -3.55
C LEU A 150 -10.45 -7.24 -3.84
N ARG A 151 -11.48 -7.61 -4.61
CA ARG A 151 -11.69 -9.00 -5.04
C ARG A 151 -10.53 -9.50 -5.91
N LEU A 152 -10.10 -8.73 -6.90
CA LEU A 152 -8.96 -9.10 -7.76
C LEU A 152 -7.66 -9.28 -6.98
N LEU A 153 -7.42 -8.41 -5.98
CA LEU A 153 -6.25 -8.50 -5.11
C LEU A 153 -6.29 -9.78 -4.25
N GLU A 154 -7.47 -10.12 -3.74
CA GLU A 154 -7.67 -11.34 -2.93
C GLU A 154 -7.51 -12.61 -3.78
N GLU A 155 -8.19 -12.70 -4.93
CA GLU A 155 -8.10 -13.82 -5.87
C GLU A 155 -6.65 -14.10 -6.33
N ARG A 156 -5.85 -13.05 -6.46
CA ARG A 156 -4.44 -13.14 -6.88
C ARG A 156 -3.46 -13.28 -5.73
N GLY A 157 -3.93 -13.29 -4.48
CA GLY A 157 -3.08 -13.39 -3.29
C GLY A 157 -2.06 -12.25 -3.18
N ILE A 158 -2.48 -11.01 -3.47
CA ILE A 158 -1.61 -9.83 -3.45
C ILE A 158 -1.25 -9.45 -2.02
N ASP A 159 0.04 -9.27 -1.74
CA ASP A 159 0.58 -8.91 -0.43
C ASP A 159 0.69 -7.40 -0.23
N PHE A 160 1.08 -6.67 -1.29
CA PHE A 160 1.19 -5.22 -1.27
C PHE A 160 0.89 -4.60 -2.64
N ILE A 161 0.70 -3.31 -2.66
CA ILE A 161 0.29 -2.55 -3.84
C ILE A 161 1.32 -1.45 -4.10
N VAL A 162 1.64 -1.22 -5.37
CA VAL A 162 2.46 -0.09 -5.81
C VAL A 162 1.61 0.81 -6.71
N LEU A 163 1.44 2.06 -6.30
CA LEU A 163 0.77 3.09 -7.09
C LEU A 163 1.83 3.75 -8.00
N ALA A 164 1.89 3.30 -9.24
CA ALA A 164 2.79 3.84 -10.27
C ALA A 164 2.08 4.95 -11.04
N ARG A 165 2.00 6.13 -10.47
CA ARG A 165 1.24 7.28 -11.02
C ARG A 165 -0.25 6.98 -11.17
N PHE A 166 -0.85 6.40 -10.15
CA PHE A 166 -2.29 6.15 -10.09
C PHE A 166 -3.02 7.39 -9.58
N MET A 167 -3.75 8.06 -10.48
CA MET A 167 -4.35 9.38 -10.23
C MET A 167 -5.77 9.31 -9.64
N LYS A 168 -6.01 8.35 -8.76
CA LYS A 168 -7.29 8.22 -8.05
C LYS A 168 -7.08 8.12 -6.55
N ILE A 169 -7.94 8.76 -5.78
CA ILE A 169 -7.90 8.75 -4.31
C ILE A 169 -8.59 7.49 -3.81
N LEU A 170 -7.88 6.72 -3.01
CA LEU A 170 -8.39 5.53 -2.34
C LEU A 170 -9.19 5.90 -1.09
N SER A 171 -10.28 5.17 -0.81
CA SER A 171 -11.05 5.38 0.40
C SER A 171 -10.30 4.93 1.65
N PRO A 172 -10.63 5.46 2.84
CA PRO A 172 -10.09 4.97 4.10
C PRO A 172 -10.27 3.45 4.27
N ASN A 173 -11.43 2.91 3.91
CA ASN A 173 -11.72 1.48 3.97
C ASN A 173 -10.75 0.65 3.11
N PHE A 174 -10.40 1.11 1.91
CA PHE A 174 -9.41 0.45 1.06
C PHE A 174 -8.01 0.51 1.69
N VAL A 175 -7.59 1.70 2.16
CA VAL A 175 -6.26 1.93 2.75
C VAL A 175 -6.05 1.08 4.00
N TRP A 176 -7.05 0.97 4.87
CA TRP A 176 -6.96 0.15 6.09
C TRP A 176 -6.72 -1.34 5.82
N ARG A 177 -7.28 -1.89 4.73
CA ARG A 177 -7.06 -3.31 4.35
C ARG A 177 -5.62 -3.60 3.96
N PHE A 178 -4.90 -2.58 3.52
CA PHE A 178 -3.51 -2.63 3.09
C PHE A 178 -2.65 -1.62 3.83
N LYS A 179 -2.90 -1.45 5.14
CA LYS A 179 -2.13 -0.52 5.98
C LYS A 179 -0.64 -0.82 5.90
N ASN A 180 0.18 0.21 5.62
CA ASN A 180 1.62 0.11 5.40
C ASN A 180 2.02 -0.91 4.30
N LYS A 181 1.12 -1.17 3.35
CA LYS A 181 1.31 -2.09 2.21
C LYS A 181 0.92 -1.46 0.88
N ILE A 182 0.62 -0.17 0.83
CA ILE A 182 0.41 0.59 -0.41
C ILE A 182 1.53 1.61 -0.49
N ILE A 183 2.40 1.47 -1.49
CA ILE A 183 3.51 2.38 -1.75
C ILE A 183 3.13 3.29 -2.90
N ASN A 184 3.17 4.61 -2.68
CA ASN A 184 2.90 5.62 -3.69
C ASN A 184 4.16 6.40 -4.03
N ILE A 185 4.23 6.93 -5.26
CA ILE A 185 5.21 7.92 -5.67
C ILE A 185 4.53 9.26 -5.90
N HIS A 186 5.01 10.30 -5.24
CA HIS A 186 4.51 11.66 -5.37
C HIS A 186 5.59 12.58 -5.94
N PRO A 187 5.26 13.43 -6.95
CA PRO A 187 6.25 14.23 -7.68
C PRO A 187 6.62 15.52 -6.95
N SER A 188 6.88 15.45 -5.64
CA SER A 188 7.44 16.56 -4.85
C SER A 188 8.23 16.05 -3.64
N LEU A 189 8.96 16.96 -2.99
CA LEU A 189 9.53 16.72 -1.66
C LEU A 189 8.46 16.97 -0.60
N LEU A 190 7.66 15.95 -0.29
CA LEU A 190 6.66 16.05 0.77
C LEU A 190 7.30 16.47 2.09
N PRO A 191 6.65 17.34 2.88
CA PRO A 191 5.26 17.78 2.78
C PRO A 191 4.99 18.96 1.82
N SER A 192 5.97 19.37 1.02
CA SER A 192 5.79 20.46 0.04
C SER A 192 4.98 20.00 -1.17
N PHE A 193 4.09 20.84 -1.66
CA PHE A 193 3.30 20.63 -2.88
C PHE A 193 2.50 19.30 -2.89
N PRO A 194 1.64 19.03 -1.91
CA PRO A 194 0.74 17.88 -1.95
C PRO A 194 -0.31 18.02 -3.05
N GLY A 195 -0.92 16.91 -3.47
CA GLY A 195 -1.99 16.88 -4.45
C GLY A 195 -1.51 16.90 -5.90
N SER A 196 -2.33 17.41 -6.80
CA SER A 196 -2.09 17.35 -8.23
C SER A 196 -1.14 18.45 -8.73
N GLN A 197 -0.47 18.19 -9.86
CA GLN A 197 0.38 19.18 -10.58
C GLN A 197 1.59 19.72 -9.78
N ALA A 198 2.16 18.93 -8.88
CA ALA A 198 3.24 19.35 -7.99
C ALA A 198 4.45 19.98 -8.75
N TYR A 199 4.84 19.41 -9.90
CA TYR A 199 5.91 20.05 -10.72
C TYR A 199 5.54 21.42 -11.24
N ARG A 200 4.29 21.64 -11.63
CA ARG A 200 3.84 22.97 -12.07
C ARG A 200 3.85 23.95 -10.91
N GLN A 201 3.34 23.54 -9.74
CA GLN A 201 3.37 24.35 -8.52
C GLN A 201 4.83 24.74 -8.16
N ALA A 202 5.73 23.78 -8.15
CA ALA A 202 7.16 24.01 -7.88
C ALA A 202 7.79 24.98 -8.90
N TYR A 203 7.48 24.82 -10.20
CA TYR A 203 7.97 25.68 -11.26
C TYR A 203 7.46 27.12 -11.13
N GLU A 204 6.15 27.29 -10.94
CA GLU A 204 5.51 28.61 -10.81
C GLU A 204 5.97 29.36 -9.55
N GLN A 205 6.28 28.66 -8.46
CA GLN A 205 6.87 29.26 -7.26
C GLN A 205 8.38 29.53 -7.37
N GLY A 206 9.01 29.12 -8.46
CA GLY A 206 10.42 29.40 -8.72
C GLY A 206 11.38 28.74 -7.73
N VAL A 207 11.03 27.57 -7.17
CA VAL A 207 11.92 26.83 -6.26
C VAL A 207 13.20 26.41 -6.97
N LYS A 208 14.29 26.27 -6.22
CA LYS A 208 15.61 25.94 -6.78
C LYS A 208 15.92 24.45 -6.76
N ILE A 209 15.17 23.70 -5.95
CA ILE A 209 15.30 22.25 -5.80
C ILE A 209 13.91 21.66 -5.97
N ALA A 210 13.78 20.70 -6.88
CA ALA A 210 12.62 19.85 -7.02
C ALA A 210 12.97 18.43 -6.57
N GLY A 211 11.96 17.62 -6.32
CA GLY A 211 12.19 16.22 -5.97
C GLY A 211 10.95 15.39 -5.99
N VAL A 212 11.07 14.19 -5.48
CA VAL A 212 10.01 13.19 -5.43
C VAL A 212 10.03 12.44 -4.09
N THR A 213 8.88 11.94 -3.68
CA THR A 213 8.71 11.20 -2.43
C THR A 213 7.99 9.88 -2.70
N ALA A 214 8.59 8.78 -2.32
CA ALA A 214 7.89 7.51 -2.16
C ALA A 214 7.47 7.37 -0.70
N HIS A 215 6.19 7.07 -0.46
CA HIS A 215 5.62 6.98 0.87
C HIS A 215 4.55 5.89 0.95
N PHE A 216 4.26 5.42 2.14
CA PHE A 216 3.07 4.61 2.35
C PHE A 216 1.81 5.48 2.22
N VAL A 217 0.77 4.91 1.62
CA VAL A 217 -0.52 5.61 1.53
C VAL A 217 -1.21 5.57 2.89
N SER A 218 -1.67 6.74 3.33
CA SER A 218 -2.52 6.92 4.51
C SER A 218 -3.93 7.36 4.11
N THR A 219 -4.81 7.53 5.09
CA THR A 219 -6.16 8.05 4.87
C THR A 219 -6.20 9.56 4.56
N ARG A 220 -5.08 10.25 4.77
CA ARG A 220 -4.88 11.64 4.38
C ARG A 220 -4.04 11.68 3.11
N LEU A 221 -4.45 12.52 2.18
CA LEU A 221 -3.78 12.62 0.88
C LEU A 221 -2.34 13.11 1.07
N ASP A 222 -1.39 12.32 0.55
CA ASP A 222 0.05 12.59 0.53
C ASP A 222 0.70 12.85 1.91
N GLU A 223 0.04 12.42 3.01
CA GLU A 223 0.53 12.56 4.39
C GLU A 223 0.99 11.23 5.02
N GLY A 224 1.20 10.20 4.22
CA GLY A 224 1.63 8.91 4.74
C GLY A 224 3.13 8.84 5.05
N PRO A 225 3.58 7.84 5.82
CA PRO A 225 4.98 7.67 6.22
C PRO A 225 5.93 7.63 5.03
N ILE A 226 6.95 8.49 5.04
CA ILE A 226 7.92 8.64 3.95
C ILE A 226 8.89 7.46 3.97
N ILE A 227 9.06 6.78 2.82
CA ILE A 227 9.99 5.65 2.65
C ILE A 227 11.31 6.12 2.05
N ALA A 228 11.24 6.91 0.99
CA ALA A 228 12.42 7.39 0.29
C ALA A 228 12.13 8.72 -0.41
N GLN A 229 13.14 9.56 -0.47
CA GLN A 229 13.07 10.81 -1.23
C GLN A 229 14.29 10.93 -2.15
N GLY A 230 14.11 11.71 -3.20
CA GLY A 230 15.20 12.15 -4.09
C GLY A 230 14.96 13.57 -4.54
N SER A 231 16.02 14.29 -4.86
CA SER A 231 15.96 15.66 -5.30
C SER A 231 16.93 15.95 -6.43
N PHE A 232 16.67 17.03 -7.16
CA PHE A 232 17.56 17.58 -8.18
C PHE A 232 17.47 19.10 -8.22
N GLN A 233 18.54 19.71 -8.70
CA GLN A 233 18.63 21.17 -8.86
C GLN A 233 17.88 21.61 -10.13
N ILE A 234 17.07 22.67 -10.00
CA ILE A 234 16.45 23.32 -11.16
C ILE A 234 17.46 24.32 -11.71
N ARG A 235 17.94 24.07 -12.92
CA ARG A 235 18.92 24.94 -13.59
C ARG A 235 18.25 26.23 -14.08
N PRO A 236 18.97 27.36 -14.08
CA PRO A 236 18.48 28.58 -14.70
C PRO A 236 18.04 28.34 -16.16
N GLY A 237 16.88 28.85 -16.53
CA GLY A 237 16.29 28.65 -17.87
C GLY A 237 15.65 27.30 -18.16
N MET A 238 15.65 26.36 -17.20
CA MET A 238 14.96 25.08 -17.36
C MET A 238 13.46 25.30 -17.57
N SER A 239 12.91 24.72 -18.63
CA SER A 239 11.49 24.76 -18.91
C SER A 239 10.70 23.77 -18.02
N LEU A 240 9.38 23.99 -17.85
CA LEU A 240 8.51 23.05 -17.14
C LEU A 240 8.57 21.63 -17.73
N LYS A 241 8.68 21.50 -19.06
CA LYS A 241 8.79 20.20 -19.75
C LYS A 241 10.08 19.46 -19.35
N GLU A 242 11.21 20.16 -19.30
CA GLU A 242 12.49 19.58 -18.88
C GLU A 242 12.47 19.20 -17.39
N LEU A 243 11.86 20.05 -16.55
CA LEU A 243 11.67 19.76 -15.12
C LEU A 243 10.87 18.49 -14.93
N ILE A 244 9.73 18.32 -15.62
CA ILE A 244 8.92 17.10 -15.59
C ILE A 244 9.74 15.89 -16.05
N ALA A 245 10.48 16.00 -17.15
CA ALA A 245 11.29 14.91 -17.66
C ALA A 245 12.41 14.46 -16.70
N CYS A 246 13.05 15.40 -16.01
CA CYS A 246 14.00 15.10 -14.94
C CYS A 246 13.30 14.41 -13.74
N GLY A 247 12.13 14.95 -13.37
CA GLY A 247 11.33 14.40 -12.29
C GLY A 247 10.87 12.97 -12.54
N GLN A 248 10.37 12.65 -13.74
CA GLN A 248 9.92 11.31 -14.11
C GLN A 248 11.03 10.26 -14.02
N LYS A 249 12.26 10.61 -14.41
CA LYS A 249 13.42 9.72 -14.21
C LYS A 249 13.69 9.47 -12.73
N LEU A 250 13.57 10.49 -11.92
CA LEU A 250 13.78 10.38 -10.48
C LEU A 250 12.63 9.63 -9.79
N GLU A 251 11.37 9.84 -10.22
CA GLU A 251 10.22 9.07 -9.73
C GLU A 251 10.45 7.56 -9.89
N ALA A 252 10.87 7.13 -11.06
CA ALA A 252 11.17 5.74 -11.36
C ALA A 252 12.26 5.17 -10.42
N ALA A 253 13.35 5.90 -10.23
CA ALA A 253 14.46 5.49 -9.38
C ALA A 253 14.07 5.41 -7.89
N VAL A 254 13.37 6.43 -7.38
CA VAL A 254 12.96 6.51 -5.96
C VAL A 254 11.88 5.48 -5.64
N LEU A 255 10.93 5.24 -6.55
CA LEU A 255 9.91 4.20 -6.36
C LEU A 255 10.54 2.81 -6.27
N VAL A 256 11.47 2.49 -7.18
CA VAL A 256 12.21 1.22 -7.14
C VAL A 256 13.03 1.09 -5.84
N LYS A 257 13.69 2.17 -5.39
CA LYS A 257 14.40 2.19 -4.12
C LYS A 257 13.45 1.89 -2.95
N ALA A 258 12.30 2.55 -2.89
CA ALA A 258 11.32 2.36 -1.83
C ALA A 258 10.78 0.92 -1.78
N VAL A 259 10.45 0.33 -2.93
CA VAL A 259 9.99 -1.07 -3.00
C VAL A 259 11.09 -2.04 -2.58
N LYS A 260 12.35 -1.79 -2.93
CA LYS A 260 13.49 -2.61 -2.45
C LYS A 260 13.65 -2.53 -0.93
N LEU A 261 13.57 -1.34 -0.34
CA LEU A 261 13.63 -1.15 1.11
C LEU A 261 12.49 -1.92 1.81
N TYR A 262 11.26 -1.80 1.29
CA TYR A 262 10.11 -2.54 1.80
C TYR A 262 10.31 -4.05 1.77
N LEU A 263 10.82 -4.59 0.66
CA LEU A 263 11.02 -6.04 0.46
C LEU A 263 12.18 -6.60 1.31
N ASN A 264 13.17 -5.81 1.62
CA ASN A 264 14.28 -6.21 2.47
C ASN A 264 13.91 -6.25 3.97
N ARG A 265 12.67 -5.88 4.33
CA ARG A 265 12.19 -5.82 5.72
C ARG A 265 13.01 -4.91 6.64
N HIS A 266 13.67 -3.89 6.06
CA HIS A 266 14.42 -2.89 6.80
C HIS A 266 13.59 -1.66 7.17
N LEU A 267 12.26 -1.75 7.06
CA LEU A 267 11.36 -0.65 7.36
C LEU A 267 10.48 -1.02 8.55
N ASP A 268 10.56 -0.22 9.58
CA ASP A 268 9.59 -0.19 10.67
C ASP A 268 8.80 1.13 10.62
N VAL A 269 7.49 1.06 10.81
CA VAL A 269 6.62 2.25 10.84
C VAL A 269 6.20 2.49 12.27
N TYR A 270 6.81 3.47 12.91
CA TYR A 270 6.55 3.81 14.30
C TYR A 270 6.05 5.24 14.40
N TRP A 271 4.85 5.42 14.99
CA TRP A 271 4.19 6.73 15.11
C TRP A 271 4.12 7.53 13.80
N GLY A 272 3.84 6.85 12.68
CA GLY A 272 3.71 7.50 11.37
C GLY A 272 5.05 7.88 10.72
N VAL A 273 6.16 7.46 11.29
CA VAL A 273 7.51 7.67 10.75
C VAL A 273 8.12 6.32 10.36
N VAL A 274 8.69 6.25 9.15
CA VAL A 274 9.47 5.07 8.72
C VAL A 274 10.87 5.17 9.32
N LYS A 275 11.31 4.10 9.96
CA LYS A 275 12.70 3.90 10.38
C LYS A 275 13.31 2.76 9.59
N GLU A 276 14.52 2.98 9.07
CA GLU A 276 15.35 1.90 8.52
C GLU A 276 16.01 1.15 9.70
N VAL A 277 15.84 -0.19 9.75
CA VAL A 277 16.32 -1.07 10.84
C VAL A 277 17.43 -1.97 10.32
#